data_2a9130eb1a773cf840351f55d0fc99d0
#
_entry.id   2a9130eb1a773cf840351f55d0fc99d0
#
_cell.length_a   1.000
_cell.length_b   1.000
_cell.length_c   1.000
_cell.angle_alpha   90.00
_cell.angle_beta   90.00
_cell.angle_gamma   90.00
#
_symmetry.space_group_name_H-M   'P 1'
#
loop_
_entity.id
_entity.type
_entity.pdbx_description
1 polymer ?
#
loop_
_entity_poly.entity_id
_entity_poly.type
_entity_poly.pdbx_seq_one_letter_code
_entity_poly.pdbx_strand_id
1 'polypeptide(L)'
;MERSHEKGIALVSVLGMLATFMLLTAVIVALSQTQRYTVSTSTQLGDSVYRSESAVNRTIWLLMNDRAVFPDRALKKESEQLLRRERFQADGQPRFFLVDETAVEVVIRDMNAGITLSGYNPGAAFNFLTARLNDNPTLKQHFDPFRDRLMDYTDSDELLRPNGMERADYETMKLRPLPRNAPLQFREEILWIPGSEYFIRPDSGGRLTDINLIPPRGLRFTAGRPHFFSASLELIQNKCDFTDRELETIAELRQQITAGASSIEEAFSHYPLWYETLKKQFSFTESAYYTLEAKISPQEKIPSRRLLVSLRLSSALGEQNIQFYEWIIL
;
A
#
# COMPACT_ATOMS: atom_id res chain seq x y z
N MET A 1 -63.80 -26.32 49.61
CA MET A 1 -62.93 -26.82 48.52
C MET A 1 -62.21 -25.73 47.74
N GLU A 2 -62.14 -24.50 48.18
CA GLU A 2 -61.55 -23.32 47.46
C GLU A 2 -60.08 -23.08 47.74
N ARG A 3 -59.51 -23.54 48.83
CA ARG A 3 -58.10 -23.22 49.22
C ARG A 3 -57.00 -23.97 48.43
N SER A 4 -57.33 -24.97 47.61
CA SER A 4 -56.33 -25.72 46.87
C SER A 4 -55.98 -25.04 45.52
N HIS A 5 -56.88 -24.26 44.92
CA HIS A 5 -56.68 -23.56 43.66
C HIS A 5 -55.70 -22.36 43.82
N GLU A 6 -55.78 -21.63 44.93
CA GLU A 6 -54.90 -20.45 45.20
C GLU A 6 -53.44 -20.84 45.35
N LYS A 7 -53.16 -22.03 45.94
CA LYS A 7 -51.77 -22.55 46.09
C LYS A 7 -51.15 -22.94 44.73
N GLY A 8 -51.94 -23.42 43.80
CA GLY A 8 -51.50 -23.77 42.45
C GLY A 8 -51.09 -22.52 41.61
N ILE A 9 -51.89 -21.46 41.67
CA ILE A 9 -51.65 -20.20 40.99
C ILE A 9 -50.38 -19.51 41.55
N ALA A 10 -50.20 -19.48 42.85
CA ALA A 10 -48.99 -18.92 43.47
C ALA A 10 -47.71 -19.64 43.01
N LEU A 11 -47.73 -20.97 42.91
CA LEU A 11 -46.57 -21.72 42.47
C LEU A 11 -46.22 -21.42 40.98
N VAL A 12 -47.20 -21.33 40.10
CA VAL A 12 -47.02 -20.99 38.68
C VAL A 12 -46.45 -19.54 38.55
N SER A 13 -46.97 -18.60 39.37
CA SER A 13 -46.47 -17.21 39.36
C SER A 13 -45.00 -17.14 39.84
N VAL A 14 -44.61 -17.87 40.86
CA VAL A 14 -43.23 -17.95 41.34
C VAL A 14 -42.31 -18.58 40.31
N LEU A 15 -42.74 -19.67 39.66
CA LEU A 15 -42.00 -20.31 38.59
C LEU A 15 -41.83 -19.35 37.39
N GLY A 16 -42.88 -18.64 37.02
CA GLY A 16 -42.81 -17.60 35.98
C GLY A 16 -41.81 -16.48 36.29
N MET A 17 -41.84 -15.99 37.53
CA MET A 17 -40.86 -14.99 37.99
C MET A 17 -39.41 -15.54 37.96
N LEU A 18 -39.20 -16.77 38.44
CA LEU A 18 -37.88 -17.38 38.40
C LEU A 18 -37.37 -17.53 36.98
N ALA A 19 -38.23 -17.99 36.05
CA ALA A 19 -37.89 -18.10 34.67
C ALA A 19 -37.51 -16.76 34.03
N THR A 20 -38.26 -15.70 34.32
CA THR A 20 -37.94 -14.35 33.83
C THR A 20 -36.63 -13.83 34.43
N PHE A 21 -36.36 -14.04 35.72
CA PHE A 21 -35.09 -13.67 36.32
C PHE A 21 -33.90 -14.46 35.72
N MET A 22 -34.04 -15.75 35.47
CA MET A 22 -32.99 -16.54 34.81
C MET A 22 -32.71 -16.03 33.41
N LEU A 23 -33.76 -15.70 32.65
CA LEU A 23 -33.62 -15.17 31.31
C LEU A 23 -32.95 -13.80 31.31
N LEU A 24 -33.32 -12.92 32.23
CA LEU A 24 -32.73 -11.60 32.42
C LEU A 24 -31.24 -11.69 32.78
N THR A 25 -30.91 -12.60 33.70
CA THR A 25 -29.53 -12.86 34.10
C THR A 25 -28.71 -13.39 32.94
N ALA A 26 -29.26 -14.31 32.15
CA ALA A 26 -28.58 -14.84 30.95
C ALA A 26 -28.28 -13.74 29.92
N VAL A 27 -29.26 -12.82 29.70
CA VAL A 27 -29.07 -11.68 28.79
C VAL A 27 -27.99 -10.74 29.31
N ILE A 28 -27.98 -10.41 30.62
CA ILE A 28 -26.96 -9.55 31.20
C ILE A 28 -25.57 -10.15 31.10
N VAL A 29 -25.43 -11.48 31.32
CA VAL A 29 -24.16 -12.19 31.19
C VAL A 29 -23.69 -12.17 29.73
N ALA A 30 -24.58 -12.44 28.78
CA ALA A 30 -24.25 -12.40 27.34
C ALA A 30 -23.80 -11.01 26.89
N LEU A 31 -24.52 -9.96 27.29
CA LEU A 31 -24.14 -8.56 27.01
C LEU A 31 -22.77 -8.20 27.63
N SER A 32 -22.56 -8.58 28.90
CA SER A 32 -21.27 -8.35 29.57
C SER A 32 -20.10 -9.04 28.89
N GLN A 33 -20.28 -10.27 28.41
CA GLN A 33 -19.26 -10.98 27.64
C GLN A 33 -18.96 -10.28 26.31
N THR A 34 -20.00 -9.89 25.57
CA THR A 34 -19.84 -9.16 24.31
C THR A 34 -19.08 -7.85 24.52
N GLN A 35 -19.43 -7.09 25.56
CA GLN A 35 -18.72 -5.84 25.88
C GLN A 35 -17.24 -6.09 26.21
N ARG A 36 -16.92 -7.14 27.00
CA ARG A 36 -15.53 -7.50 27.30
C ARG A 36 -14.73 -7.82 26.05
N TYR A 37 -15.29 -8.60 25.12
CA TYR A 37 -14.64 -8.89 23.84
C TYR A 37 -14.40 -7.63 23.02
N THR A 38 -15.40 -6.76 22.92
CA THR A 38 -15.28 -5.50 22.18
C THR A 38 -14.20 -4.59 22.76
N VAL A 39 -14.18 -4.40 24.08
CA VAL A 39 -13.17 -3.59 24.76
C VAL A 39 -11.77 -4.21 24.58
N SER A 40 -11.63 -5.50 24.80
CA SER A 40 -10.34 -6.20 24.64
C SER A 40 -9.81 -6.07 23.20
N THR A 41 -10.65 -6.29 22.19
CA THR A 41 -10.26 -6.14 20.79
C THR A 41 -9.89 -4.70 20.46
N SER A 42 -10.67 -3.72 20.96
CA SER A 42 -10.37 -2.29 20.73
C SER A 42 -9.02 -1.89 21.36
N THR A 43 -8.73 -2.37 22.56
CA THR A 43 -7.45 -2.12 23.24
C THR A 43 -6.30 -2.75 22.44
N GLN A 44 -6.44 -4.01 22.02
CA GLN A 44 -5.41 -4.69 21.22
C GLN A 44 -5.15 -3.97 19.88
N LEU A 45 -6.20 -3.48 19.21
CA LEU A 45 -6.06 -2.69 17.98
C LEU A 45 -5.33 -1.37 18.25
N GLY A 46 -5.63 -0.68 19.36
CA GLY A 46 -4.92 0.53 19.78
C GLY A 46 -3.44 0.26 20.05
N ASP A 47 -3.14 -0.78 20.82
CA ASP A 47 -1.78 -1.20 21.12
C ASP A 47 -1.01 -1.58 19.84
N SER A 48 -1.67 -2.23 18.88
CA SER A 48 -1.06 -2.58 17.60
C SER A 48 -0.61 -1.36 16.80
N VAL A 49 -1.41 -0.28 16.81
CA VAL A 49 -1.05 0.99 16.18
C VAL A 49 0.17 1.60 16.85
N TYR A 50 0.15 1.71 18.18
CA TYR A 50 1.27 2.27 18.96
C TYR A 50 2.59 1.52 18.69
N ARG A 51 2.54 0.18 18.66
CA ARG A 51 3.73 -0.65 18.35
C ARG A 51 4.19 -0.45 16.92
N SER A 52 3.26 -0.35 15.97
CA SER A 52 3.57 -0.05 14.57
C SER A 52 4.21 1.33 14.41
N GLU A 53 3.72 2.35 15.11
CA GLU A 53 4.31 3.69 15.14
C GLU A 53 5.73 3.68 15.71
N SER A 54 5.95 2.94 16.80
CA SER A 54 7.27 2.79 17.39
C SER A 54 8.27 2.12 16.44
N ALA A 55 7.84 1.08 15.72
CA ALA A 55 8.66 0.40 14.72
C ALA A 55 8.96 1.30 13.51
N VAL A 56 7.97 2.09 13.05
CA VAL A 56 8.14 3.07 11.97
C VAL A 56 9.15 4.16 12.38
N ASN A 57 9.01 4.73 13.55
CA ASN A 57 9.93 5.77 14.04
C ASN A 57 11.37 5.22 14.15
N ARG A 58 11.53 4.00 14.63
CA ARG A 58 12.84 3.33 14.65
C ARG A 58 13.38 3.11 13.24
N THR A 59 12.53 2.71 12.29
CA THR A 59 12.89 2.52 10.88
C THR A 59 13.34 3.83 10.24
N ILE A 60 12.63 4.93 10.48
CA ILE A 60 13.00 6.28 10.00
C ILE A 60 14.39 6.64 10.51
N TRP A 61 14.64 6.45 11.79
CA TRP A 61 15.95 6.74 12.38
C TRP A 61 17.07 5.90 11.74
N LEU A 62 16.82 4.60 11.50
CA LEU A 62 17.78 3.71 10.85
C LEU A 62 18.05 4.10 9.40
N LEU A 63 17.00 4.46 8.64
CA LEU A 63 17.12 5.00 7.28
C LEU A 63 17.94 6.30 7.25
N MET A 64 17.72 7.21 8.20
CA MET A 64 18.47 8.45 8.30
C MET A 64 19.95 8.18 8.54
N ASN A 65 20.29 7.27 9.47
CA ASN A 65 21.66 6.87 9.73
C ASN A 65 22.31 6.18 8.52
N ASP A 66 21.58 5.28 7.85
CA ASP A 66 22.10 4.62 6.66
C ASP A 66 22.38 5.63 5.54
N ARG A 67 21.50 6.61 5.33
CA ARG A 67 21.72 7.69 4.35
C ARG A 67 22.90 8.59 4.69
N ALA A 68 23.16 8.84 5.96
CA ALA A 68 24.32 9.62 6.39
C ALA A 68 25.64 8.89 6.13
N VAL A 69 25.66 7.57 6.34
CA VAL A 69 26.86 6.72 6.14
C VAL A 69 27.06 6.37 4.66
N PHE A 70 25.97 6.15 3.92
CA PHE A 70 26.00 5.72 2.52
C PHE A 70 25.24 6.71 1.62
N PRO A 71 25.82 7.84 1.27
CA PRO A 71 25.12 8.89 0.53
C PRO A 71 24.79 8.52 -0.92
N ASP A 72 25.52 7.60 -1.54
CA ASP A 72 25.30 7.18 -2.93
C ASP A 72 24.05 6.32 -3.12
N ARG A 73 23.47 5.80 -2.04
CA ARG A 73 22.22 5.00 -2.03
C ARG A 73 22.17 3.81 -2.99
N ALA A 74 23.29 3.43 -3.56
CA ALA A 74 23.40 2.21 -4.36
C ALA A 74 23.58 0.99 -3.47
N LEU A 75 23.00 -0.15 -3.88
CA LEU A 75 23.26 -1.45 -3.25
C LEU A 75 24.66 -1.92 -3.64
N LYS A 76 25.62 -1.69 -2.74
CA LYS A 76 27.02 -2.13 -2.90
C LYS A 76 27.42 -3.04 -1.76
N LYS A 77 27.68 -4.28 -2.09
CA LYS A 77 28.14 -5.31 -1.14
C LYS A 77 29.44 -4.92 -0.41
N GLU A 78 30.35 -4.26 -1.09
CA GLU A 78 31.62 -3.78 -0.53
C GLU A 78 31.43 -2.83 0.65
N SER A 79 30.41 -1.98 0.61
CA SER A 79 30.10 -1.03 1.67
C SER A 79 29.63 -1.73 2.96
N GLU A 80 28.89 -2.82 2.85
CA GLU A 80 28.42 -3.60 4.00
C GLU A 80 29.59 -4.34 4.69
N GLN A 81 30.47 -4.93 3.88
CA GLN A 81 31.64 -5.65 4.37
C GLN A 81 32.64 -4.73 5.08
N LEU A 82 32.87 -3.53 4.52
CA LEU A 82 33.81 -2.55 5.09
C LEU A 82 33.33 -2.03 6.45
N LEU A 83 32.04 -1.79 6.62
CA LEU A 83 31.49 -1.16 7.83
C LEU A 83 30.83 -2.15 8.80
N ARG A 84 30.72 -3.44 8.42
CA ARG A 84 30.05 -4.50 9.21
C ARG A 84 28.67 -4.06 9.73
N ARG A 85 27.92 -3.29 8.92
CA ARG A 85 26.60 -2.76 9.26
C ARG A 85 25.57 -3.27 8.27
N GLU A 86 24.44 -3.69 8.82
CA GLU A 86 23.24 -3.98 8.02
C GLU A 86 22.73 -2.71 7.35
N ARG A 87 22.41 -2.79 6.07
CA ARG A 87 21.88 -1.69 5.28
C ARG A 87 20.39 -1.56 5.49
N PHE A 88 19.93 -0.32 5.66
CA PHE A 88 18.51 0.02 5.66
C PHE A 88 18.17 0.75 4.37
N GLN A 89 17.52 0.02 3.45
CA GLN A 89 17.20 0.48 2.11
C GLN A 89 15.76 0.11 1.75
N ALA A 90 15.25 0.79 0.70
CA ALA A 90 13.92 0.53 0.15
C ALA A 90 13.95 -0.68 -0.79
N ASP A 91 14.21 -1.86 -0.26
CA ASP A 91 14.33 -3.11 -0.99
C ASP A 91 13.02 -3.92 -1.06
N GLY A 92 11.96 -3.44 -0.38
CA GLY A 92 10.67 -4.12 -0.33
C GLY A 92 10.67 -5.38 0.55
N GLN A 93 11.78 -5.70 1.23
CA GLN A 93 11.86 -6.88 2.09
C GLN A 93 11.30 -6.59 3.49
N PRO A 94 10.58 -7.55 4.09
CA PRO A 94 10.06 -7.41 5.44
C PRO A 94 11.21 -7.43 6.47
N ARG A 95 11.19 -6.49 7.39
CA ARG A 95 12.06 -6.42 8.56
C ARG A 95 11.24 -6.53 9.83
N PHE A 96 11.77 -7.21 10.84
CA PHE A 96 11.06 -7.47 12.08
C PHE A 96 11.71 -6.71 13.24
N PHE A 97 10.89 -5.94 13.94
CA PHE A 97 11.28 -5.23 15.15
C PHE A 97 10.51 -5.77 16.35
N LEU A 98 11.21 -6.06 17.44
CA LEU A 98 10.55 -6.35 18.70
C LEU A 98 10.19 -5.03 19.40
N VAL A 99 8.90 -4.83 19.66
CA VAL A 99 8.34 -3.72 20.42
C VAL A 99 7.46 -4.33 21.53
N ASP A 100 7.85 -4.14 22.79
CA ASP A 100 7.18 -4.76 23.94
C ASP A 100 6.90 -6.26 23.75
N GLU A 101 7.96 -6.99 23.40
CA GLU A 101 7.94 -8.45 23.16
C GLU A 101 7.10 -8.91 21.95
N THR A 102 6.47 -7.99 21.22
CA THR A 102 5.67 -8.28 20.04
C THR A 102 6.49 -8.00 18.77
N ALA A 103 6.48 -8.93 17.83
CA ALA A 103 7.14 -8.74 16.54
C ALA A 103 6.28 -7.86 15.62
N VAL A 104 6.86 -6.75 15.19
CA VAL A 104 6.27 -5.84 14.19
C VAL A 104 7.02 -5.99 12.89
N GLU A 105 6.31 -6.33 11.84
CA GLU A 105 6.83 -6.39 10.48
C GLU A 105 6.79 -4.98 9.86
N VAL A 106 7.91 -4.53 9.33
CA VAL A 106 8.01 -3.26 8.59
C VAL A 106 8.60 -3.53 7.21
N VAL A 107 7.92 -3.05 6.18
CA VAL A 107 8.38 -3.08 4.79
C VAL A 107 8.71 -1.66 4.34
N ILE A 108 9.90 -1.48 3.77
CA ILE A 108 10.38 -0.20 3.25
C ILE A 108 10.32 -0.25 1.73
N ARG A 109 9.58 0.66 1.10
CA ARG A 109 9.54 0.81 -0.36
C ARG A 109 9.94 2.22 -0.75
N ASP A 110 10.56 2.35 -1.91
CA ASP A 110 10.73 3.66 -2.55
C ASP A 110 9.36 4.13 -3.06
N MET A 111 8.96 5.37 -2.79
CA MET A 111 7.71 5.92 -3.33
C MET A 111 7.70 5.92 -4.86
N ASN A 112 8.88 6.02 -5.48
CA ASN A 112 9.02 5.94 -6.93
C ASN A 112 9.06 4.47 -7.43
N ALA A 113 8.37 3.57 -6.76
CA ALA A 113 8.31 2.15 -7.13
C ALA A 113 7.29 1.85 -8.22
N GLY A 114 6.36 2.75 -8.47
CA GLY A 114 5.19 2.52 -9.31
C GLY A 114 5.04 3.50 -10.48
N ILE A 115 3.86 3.48 -11.07
CA ILE A 115 3.43 4.43 -12.11
C ILE A 115 3.14 5.77 -11.44
N THR A 116 3.83 6.81 -11.88
CA THR A 116 3.64 8.15 -11.32
C THR A 116 2.58 8.93 -12.08
N LEU A 117 1.49 9.27 -11.42
CA LEU A 117 0.43 10.10 -11.97
C LEU A 117 0.78 11.58 -11.81
N SER A 118 0.78 12.30 -12.93
CA SER A 118 0.90 13.76 -12.95
C SER A 118 -0.48 14.39 -12.85
N GLY A 119 -0.63 15.43 -12.03
CA GLY A 119 -1.88 16.15 -11.86
C GLY A 119 -2.43 16.81 -13.13
N TYR A 120 -1.57 17.09 -14.13
CA TYR A 120 -1.99 17.77 -15.37
C TYR A 120 -2.25 16.81 -16.54
N ASN A 121 -1.64 15.65 -16.55
CA ASN A 121 -1.81 14.66 -17.61
C ASN A 121 -1.63 13.24 -17.05
N PRO A 122 -2.55 12.77 -16.22
CA PRO A 122 -2.44 11.45 -15.63
C PRO A 122 -2.50 10.33 -16.67
N GLY A 123 -3.19 10.53 -17.80
CA GLY A 123 -3.26 9.54 -18.89
C GLY A 123 -1.90 9.23 -19.52
N ALA A 124 -0.98 10.19 -19.56
CA ALA A 124 0.35 9.97 -20.10
C ALA A 124 1.18 8.96 -19.28
N ALA A 125 0.87 8.79 -18.00
CA ALA A 125 1.54 7.81 -17.15
C ALA A 125 1.38 6.37 -17.63
N PHE A 126 0.35 6.08 -18.43
CA PHE A 126 0.05 4.76 -18.98
C PHE A 126 0.53 4.54 -20.40
N ASN A 127 1.23 5.51 -21.02
CA ASN A 127 1.69 5.40 -22.41
C ASN A 127 2.65 4.22 -22.63
N PHE A 128 3.33 3.72 -21.60
CA PHE A 128 4.19 2.54 -21.71
C PHE A 128 3.39 1.25 -22.05
N LEU A 129 2.09 1.22 -21.78
CA LEU A 129 1.22 0.09 -22.15
C LEU A 129 0.91 0.05 -23.65
N THR A 130 1.12 1.15 -24.39
CA THR A 130 0.69 1.28 -25.80
C THR A 130 1.30 0.20 -26.69
N ALA A 131 2.57 -0.17 -26.49
CA ALA A 131 3.21 -1.22 -27.26
C ALA A 131 2.52 -2.57 -27.05
N ARG A 132 2.26 -2.94 -25.79
CA ARG A 132 1.61 -4.19 -25.40
C ARG A 132 0.14 -4.26 -25.84
N LEU A 133 -0.54 -3.11 -25.92
CA LEU A 133 -1.92 -3.02 -26.38
C LEU A 133 -2.08 -3.27 -27.87
N ASN A 134 -1.01 -3.05 -28.68
CA ASN A 134 -1.06 -3.33 -30.11
C ASN A 134 -1.21 -4.83 -30.38
N ASP A 135 -0.68 -5.67 -29.49
CA ASP A 135 -0.76 -7.13 -29.58
C ASP A 135 -2.01 -7.72 -28.91
N ASN A 136 -2.78 -6.88 -28.20
CA ASN A 136 -3.99 -7.29 -27.49
C ASN A 136 -5.18 -6.37 -27.82
N PRO A 137 -5.96 -6.67 -28.88
CA PRO A 137 -7.09 -5.84 -29.29
C PRO A 137 -8.16 -5.64 -28.22
N THR A 138 -8.38 -6.65 -27.38
CA THR A 138 -9.36 -6.58 -26.28
C THR A 138 -8.95 -5.56 -25.22
N LEU A 139 -7.69 -5.56 -24.78
CA LEU A 139 -7.19 -4.56 -23.85
C LEU A 139 -7.19 -3.17 -24.46
N LYS A 140 -6.83 -3.05 -25.77
CA LYS A 140 -6.84 -1.77 -26.47
C LYS A 140 -8.24 -1.15 -26.50
N GLN A 141 -9.27 -1.96 -26.71
CA GLN A 141 -10.67 -1.52 -26.70
C GLN A 141 -11.07 -0.85 -25.37
N HIS A 142 -10.47 -1.24 -24.24
CA HIS A 142 -10.74 -0.66 -22.94
C HIS A 142 -9.79 0.49 -22.57
N PHE A 143 -8.62 0.55 -23.21
CA PHE A 143 -7.57 1.51 -22.83
C PHE A 143 -7.91 2.95 -23.21
N ASP A 144 -8.34 3.18 -24.46
CA ASP A 144 -8.68 4.54 -24.90
C ASP A 144 -9.85 5.13 -24.08
N PRO A 145 -10.96 4.38 -23.82
CA PRO A 145 -12.00 4.86 -22.92
C PRO A 145 -11.52 5.14 -21.50
N PHE A 146 -10.70 4.28 -20.93
CA PHE A 146 -10.14 4.51 -19.58
C PHE A 146 -9.30 5.78 -19.54
N ARG A 147 -8.39 5.96 -20.51
CA ARG A 147 -7.53 7.13 -20.59
C ARG A 147 -8.32 8.43 -20.76
N ASP A 148 -9.29 8.45 -21.67
CA ASP A 148 -10.13 9.62 -21.92
C ASP A 148 -10.94 10.00 -20.68
N ARG A 149 -11.55 9.01 -19.99
CA ARG A 149 -12.27 9.21 -18.72
C ARG A 149 -11.40 9.69 -17.58
N LEU A 150 -10.16 9.18 -17.49
CA LEU A 150 -9.18 9.64 -16.48
C LEU A 150 -8.82 11.11 -16.73
N MET A 151 -8.71 11.52 -17.97
CA MET A 151 -8.42 12.91 -18.32
C MET A 151 -9.61 13.83 -18.01
N ASP A 152 -10.85 13.45 -18.40
CA ASP A 152 -12.06 14.21 -18.11
C ASP A 152 -12.34 14.27 -16.59
N TYR A 153 -12.02 13.20 -15.84
CA TYR A 153 -12.15 13.19 -14.37
C TYR A 153 -11.28 14.24 -13.70
N THR A 154 -10.13 14.58 -14.29
CA THR A 154 -9.06 15.38 -13.65
C THR A 154 -8.85 16.76 -14.25
N ASP A 155 -9.40 17.06 -15.42
CA ASP A 155 -9.31 18.42 -15.99
C ASP A 155 -10.34 19.38 -15.37
N SER A 156 -10.30 20.64 -15.75
CA SER A 156 -11.09 21.68 -15.10
C SER A 156 -12.31 22.12 -15.89
N ASP A 157 -12.57 21.48 -17.04
CA ASP A 157 -13.69 21.86 -17.89
C ASP A 157 -14.71 20.72 -18.00
N GLU A 158 -15.76 20.89 -18.79
CA GLU A 158 -16.83 19.91 -19.02
C GLU A 158 -16.84 19.47 -20.51
N LEU A 159 -15.68 19.53 -21.18
CA LEU A 159 -15.54 19.18 -22.61
C LEU A 159 -15.25 17.70 -22.76
N LEU A 160 -16.25 16.97 -23.18
CA LEU A 160 -16.22 15.52 -23.33
C LEU A 160 -15.20 15.07 -24.41
N ARG A 161 -14.25 14.20 -24.02
CA ARG A 161 -13.39 13.49 -24.97
C ARG A 161 -14.16 12.40 -25.72
N PRO A 162 -13.66 11.90 -26.86
CA PRO A 162 -14.39 10.94 -27.69
C PRO A 162 -14.93 9.71 -26.95
N ASN A 163 -14.22 9.21 -25.95
CA ASN A 163 -14.63 8.08 -25.10
C ASN A 163 -14.64 8.45 -23.61
N GLY A 164 -14.65 9.74 -23.34
CA GLY A 164 -14.61 10.29 -22.00
C GLY A 164 -15.94 10.20 -21.27
N MET A 165 -15.98 10.76 -20.08
CA MET A 165 -17.19 10.85 -19.25
C MET A 165 -17.10 12.07 -18.35
N GLU A 166 -18.08 12.94 -18.47
CA GLU A 166 -18.24 14.11 -17.65
C GLU A 166 -19.34 13.92 -16.57
N ARG A 167 -19.55 14.93 -15.76
CA ARG A 167 -20.49 14.91 -14.64
C ARG A 167 -21.88 14.40 -15.03
N ALA A 168 -22.42 14.84 -16.18
CA ALA A 168 -23.73 14.45 -16.67
C ALA A 168 -23.83 12.95 -16.95
N ASP A 169 -22.74 12.34 -17.45
CA ASP A 169 -22.69 10.90 -17.73
C ASP A 169 -22.66 10.10 -16.42
N TYR A 170 -21.86 10.53 -15.45
CA TYR A 170 -21.82 9.92 -14.11
C TYR A 170 -23.18 9.99 -13.42
N GLU A 171 -23.89 11.12 -13.50
CA GLU A 171 -25.23 11.28 -12.92
C GLU A 171 -26.24 10.37 -13.62
N THR A 172 -26.21 10.29 -14.94
CA THR A 172 -27.11 9.43 -15.74
C THR A 172 -26.89 7.95 -15.41
N MET A 173 -25.63 7.53 -15.27
CA MET A 173 -25.26 6.16 -14.91
C MET A 173 -25.33 5.88 -13.40
N LYS A 174 -25.70 6.87 -12.59
CA LYS A 174 -25.76 6.80 -11.12
C LYS A 174 -24.42 6.38 -10.49
N LEU A 175 -23.31 6.74 -11.11
CA LEU A 175 -21.97 6.50 -10.60
C LEU A 175 -21.61 7.50 -9.50
N ARG A 176 -20.86 7.05 -8.51
CA ARG A 176 -20.35 7.88 -7.40
C ARG A 176 -18.93 7.43 -7.04
N PRO A 177 -18.07 8.36 -6.66
CA PRO A 177 -18.27 9.82 -6.62
C PRO A 177 -18.35 10.44 -8.02
N LEU A 178 -18.81 11.69 -8.10
CA LEU A 178 -18.81 12.48 -9.35
C LEU A 178 -17.37 12.87 -9.73
N PRO A 179 -17.09 13.16 -11.03
CA PRO A 179 -15.82 13.69 -11.46
C PRO A 179 -15.41 14.90 -10.63
N ARG A 180 -14.13 14.97 -10.34
CA ARG A 180 -13.59 16.03 -9.50
C ARG A 180 -13.41 17.34 -10.25
N ASN A 181 -13.13 17.27 -11.56
CA ASN A 181 -12.66 18.37 -12.40
C ASN A 181 -11.46 19.09 -11.78
N ALA A 182 -10.56 18.30 -11.16
CA ALA A 182 -9.35 18.74 -10.49
C ALA A 182 -8.37 17.56 -10.35
N PRO A 183 -7.08 17.80 -10.16
CA PRO A 183 -6.09 16.74 -9.94
C PRO A 183 -6.50 15.79 -8.83
N LEU A 184 -6.17 14.49 -8.99
CA LEU A 184 -6.41 13.45 -7.98
C LEU A 184 -5.80 13.87 -6.62
N GLN A 185 -6.51 13.66 -5.53
CA GLN A 185 -6.01 13.94 -4.17
C GLN A 185 -5.33 12.72 -3.53
N PHE A 186 -5.84 11.53 -3.83
CA PHE A 186 -5.27 10.27 -3.38
C PHE A 186 -5.33 9.25 -4.50
N ARG A 187 -4.42 8.30 -4.46
CA ARG A 187 -4.20 7.36 -5.57
C ARG A 187 -5.39 6.44 -5.83
N GLU A 188 -6.16 6.11 -4.81
CA GLU A 188 -7.31 5.23 -4.93
C GLU A 188 -8.50 5.86 -5.67
N GLU A 189 -8.52 7.18 -5.89
CA GLU A 189 -9.54 7.83 -6.74
C GLU A 189 -9.57 7.25 -8.15
N ILE A 190 -8.45 6.76 -8.66
CA ILE A 190 -8.38 6.16 -9.99
C ILE A 190 -9.28 4.92 -10.12
N LEU A 191 -9.55 4.21 -9.02
CA LEU A 191 -10.45 3.04 -8.99
C LEU A 191 -11.92 3.41 -9.21
N TRP A 192 -12.27 4.68 -9.06
CA TRP A 192 -13.64 5.17 -9.30
C TRP A 192 -13.90 5.47 -10.78
N ILE A 193 -12.87 5.45 -11.60
CA ILE A 193 -12.95 5.74 -13.02
C ILE A 193 -13.33 4.45 -13.76
N PRO A 194 -14.48 4.43 -14.49
CA PRO A 194 -14.91 3.24 -15.20
C PRO A 194 -13.88 2.77 -16.23
N GLY A 195 -13.52 1.48 -16.17
CA GLY A 195 -12.49 0.88 -17.02
C GLY A 195 -11.12 0.77 -16.37
N SER A 196 -10.93 1.34 -15.16
CA SER A 196 -9.68 1.19 -14.40
C SER A 196 -9.38 -0.25 -14.01
N GLU A 197 -10.40 -1.07 -13.78
CA GLU A 197 -10.32 -2.46 -13.36
C GLU A 197 -9.56 -3.37 -14.35
N TYR A 198 -9.44 -2.96 -15.60
CA TYR A 198 -8.68 -3.69 -16.62
C TYR A 198 -7.16 -3.48 -16.48
N PHE A 199 -6.72 -2.37 -15.88
CA PHE A 199 -5.33 -1.92 -15.86
C PHE A 199 -4.74 -1.75 -14.48
N ILE A 200 -5.58 -1.64 -13.46
CA ILE A 200 -5.18 -1.30 -12.10
C ILE A 200 -5.83 -2.29 -11.14
N ARG A 201 -4.99 -2.94 -10.35
CA ARG A 201 -5.44 -3.89 -9.34
C ARG A 201 -4.96 -3.43 -7.96
N PRO A 202 -5.88 -3.24 -7.01
CA PRO A 202 -5.49 -3.02 -5.64
C PRO A 202 -4.92 -4.30 -5.01
N ASP A 203 -4.07 -4.13 -4.01
CA ASP A 203 -3.61 -5.24 -3.17
C ASP A 203 -4.78 -5.82 -2.32
N SER A 204 -4.51 -6.86 -1.55
CA SER A 204 -5.52 -7.50 -0.67
C SER A 204 -6.10 -6.55 0.39
N GLY A 205 -5.46 -5.42 0.64
CA GLY A 205 -5.92 -4.36 1.53
C GLY A 205 -6.63 -3.21 0.80
N GLY A 206 -6.89 -3.33 -0.52
CA GLY A 206 -7.55 -2.30 -1.32
C GLY A 206 -6.64 -1.12 -1.67
N ARG A 207 -5.31 -1.23 -1.53
CA ARG A 207 -4.35 -0.15 -1.78
C ARG A 207 -3.67 -0.31 -3.14
N LEU A 208 -3.34 0.81 -3.75
CA LEU A 208 -2.59 0.87 -5.00
C LEU A 208 -1.10 1.10 -4.70
N THR A 209 -0.36 0.02 -4.50
CA THR A 209 1.10 0.09 -4.24
C THR A 209 1.89 0.46 -5.47
N ASP A 210 1.37 0.16 -6.67
CA ASP A 210 2.02 0.41 -7.95
C ASP A 210 1.68 1.78 -8.56
N ILE A 211 0.88 2.59 -7.87
CA ILE A 211 0.51 3.94 -8.28
C ILE A 211 1.12 4.95 -7.30
N ASN A 212 1.88 5.89 -7.84
CA ASN A 212 2.36 7.06 -7.10
C ASN A 212 1.59 8.28 -7.54
N LEU A 213 1.13 9.06 -6.60
CA LEU A 213 0.48 10.34 -6.86
C LEU A 213 1.43 11.47 -6.46
N ILE A 214 1.71 12.38 -7.42
CA ILE A 214 2.42 13.61 -7.10
C ILE A 214 1.41 14.56 -6.45
N PRO A 215 1.61 14.94 -5.18
CA PRO A 215 0.72 15.89 -4.52
C PRO A 215 0.68 17.22 -5.27
N PRO A 216 -0.48 17.89 -5.37
CA PRO A 216 -0.65 19.13 -6.13
C PRO A 216 0.12 20.32 -5.56
N ARG A 217 0.70 20.24 -4.36
CA ARG A 217 1.40 21.32 -3.71
C ARG A 217 2.89 21.03 -3.48
N GLY A 218 3.74 21.70 -4.25
CA GLY A 218 5.08 22.07 -3.84
C GLY A 218 6.18 21.02 -3.95
N LEU A 219 5.88 19.80 -4.35
CA LEU A 219 6.90 18.79 -4.57
C LEU A 219 7.43 18.84 -5.99
N ARG A 220 8.70 19.19 -6.12
CA ARG A 220 9.48 18.86 -7.31
C ARG A 220 9.84 17.37 -7.25
N PHE A 221 8.84 16.50 -7.22
CA PHE A 221 9.03 15.10 -7.51
C PHE A 221 9.20 15.02 -9.04
N THR A 222 10.42 14.97 -9.48
CA THR A 222 10.68 14.57 -10.86
C THR A 222 10.37 13.09 -10.93
N ALA A 223 9.28 12.74 -11.62
CA ALA A 223 8.95 11.37 -11.95
C ALA A 223 10.16 10.74 -12.66
N GLY A 224 11.00 10.10 -11.89
CA GLY A 224 12.14 9.36 -12.38
C GLY A 224 11.71 7.95 -12.85
N ARG A 225 12.67 7.19 -13.33
CA ARG A 225 12.45 5.77 -13.58
C ARG A 225 12.08 5.08 -12.25
N PRO A 226 11.09 4.17 -12.23
CA PRO A 226 10.71 3.46 -11.02
C PRO A 226 11.91 2.74 -10.39
N HIS A 227 11.91 2.65 -9.07
CA HIS A 227 12.97 1.96 -8.34
C HIS A 227 12.83 0.44 -8.50
N PHE A 228 13.85 -0.21 -9.06
CA PHE A 228 13.82 -1.62 -9.43
C PHE A 228 13.50 -2.56 -8.25
N PHE A 229 14.11 -2.34 -7.09
CA PHE A 229 13.95 -3.24 -5.95
C PHE A 229 12.59 -3.11 -5.25
N SER A 230 11.92 -1.98 -5.39
CA SER A 230 10.59 -1.73 -4.82
C SER A 230 9.45 -1.92 -5.82
N ALA A 231 9.74 -1.97 -7.12
CA ALA A 231 8.73 -2.15 -8.17
C ALA A 231 8.10 -3.55 -8.12
N SER A 232 6.80 -3.65 -8.46
CA SER A 232 6.15 -4.95 -8.62
C SER A 232 6.69 -5.70 -9.85
N LEU A 233 6.60 -7.03 -9.82
CA LEU A 233 6.97 -7.85 -10.98
C LEU A 233 6.05 -7.55 -12.17
N GLU A 234 4.78 -7.25 -11.91
CA GLU A 234 3.82 -6.86 -12.96
C GLU A 234 4.26 -5.57 -13.67
N LEU A 235 4.73 -4.57 -12.91
CA LEU A 235 5.26 -3.34 -13.51
C LEU A 235 6.53 -3.60 -14.32
N ILE A 236 7.41 -4.48 -13.85
CA ILE A 236 8.62 -4.88 -14.57
C ILE A 236 8.24 -5.57 -15.88
N GLN A 237 7.28 -6.50 -15.83
CA GLN A 237 6.75 -7.16 -17.02
C GLN A 237 6.21 -6.16 -18.04
N ASN A 238 5.34 -5.27 -17.57
CA ASN A 238 4.67 -4.30 -18.42
C ASN A 238 5.63 -3.32 -19.10
N LYS A 239 6.74 -2.96 -18.42
CA LYS A 239 7.72 -1.99 -18.98
C LYS A 239 8.81 -2.61 -19.83
N CYS A 240 9.15 -3.88 -19.60
CA CYS A 240 10.28 -4.55 -20.26
C CYS A 240 9.88 -5.69 -21.18
N ASP A 241 8.58 -6.02 -21.21
CA ASP A 241 8.02 -7.12 -22.04
C ASP A 241 8.66 -8.49 -21.76
N PHE A 242 8.92 -8.76 -20.48
CA PHE A 242 9.45 -10.05 -20.05
C PHE A 242 8.34 -11.11 -19.98
N THR A 243 8.71 -12.34 -20.34
CA THR A 243 7.87 -13.53 -20.14
C THR A 243 7.77 -13.89 -18.65
N ASP A 244 6.78 -14.67 -18.24
CA ASP A 244 6.60 -15.10 -16.86
C ASP A 244 7.84 -15.85 -16.33
N ARG A 245 8.48 -16.68 -17.14
CA ARG A 245 9.72 -17.41 -16.79
C ARG A 245 10.89 -16.46 -16.56
N GLU A 246 11.02 -15.41 -17.37
CA GLU A 246 12.06 -14.40 -17.19
C GLU A 246 11.83 -13.59 -15.93
N LEU A 247 10.56 -13.31 -15.60
CA LEU A 247 10.20 -12.64 -14.35
C LEU A 247 10.52 -13.45 -13.11
N GLU A 248 10.31 -14.77 -13.13
CA GLU A 248 10.73 -15.67 -12.04
C GLU A 248 12.23 -15.56 -11.81
N THR A 249 13.03 -15.63 -12.90
CA THR A 249 14.48 -15.47 -12.82
C THR A 249 14.87 -14.09 -12.28
N ILE A 250 14.22 -13.01 -12.75
CA ILE A 250 14.46 -11.64 -12.27
C ILE A 250 14.11 -11.52 -10.78
N ALA A 251 13.04 -12.17 -10.32
CA ALA A 251 12.67 -12.19 -8.90
C ALA A 251 13.75 -12.87 -8.05
N GLU A 252 14.29 -14.00 -8.51
CA GLU A 252 15.39 -14.70 -7.85
C GLU A 252 16.66 -13.84 -7.78
N LEU A 253 17.05 -13.22 -8.91
CA LEU A 253 18.21 -12.32 -8.96
C LEU A 253 18.03 -11.14 -8.00
N ARG A 254 16.84 -10.54 -7.98
CA ARG A 254 16.51 -9.45 -7.07
C ARG A 254 16.64 -9.88 -5.60
N GLN A 255 16.16 -11.08 -5.28
CA GLN A 255 16.30 -11.64 -3.93
C GLN A 255 17.77 -11.89 -3.55
N GLN A 256 18.59 -12.43 -4.46
CA GLN A 256 20.03 -12.64 -4.24
C GLN A 256 20.75 -11.31 -3.96
N ILE A 257 20.44 -10.26 -4.73
CA ILE A 257 21.02 -8.94 -4.56
C ILE A 257 20.61 -8.32 -3.22
N THR A 258 19.32 -8.36 -2.89
CA THR A 258 18.80 -7.77 -1.63
C THR A 258 19.29 -8.54 -0.40
N ALA A 259 19.50 -9.84 -0.51
CA ALA A 259 20.10 -10.66 0.54
C ALA A 259 21.63 -10.48 0.65
N GLY A 260 22.25 -9.64 -0.19
CA GLY A 260 23.70 -9.42 -0.20
C GLY A 260 24.51 -10.63 -0.69
N ALA A 261 23.87 -11.59 -1.35
CA ALA A 261 24.56 -12.78 -1.87
C ALA A 261 25.41 -12.50 -3.11
N SER A 262 25.02 -11.50 -3.91
CA SER A 262 25.72 -11.04 -5.12
C SER A 262 25.61 -9.54 -5.29
N SER A 263 26.55 -8.92 -5.98
CA SER A 263 26.39 -7.56 -6.49
C SER A 263 25.41 -7.53 -7.68
N ILE A 264 24.96 -6.33 -8.08
CA ILE A 264 24.05 -6.19 -9.23
C ILE A 264 24.75 -6.70 -10.50
N GLU A 265 26.00 -6.34 -10.72
CA GLU A 265 26.79 -6.72 -11.88
C GLU A 265 27.03 -8.23 -11.93
N GLU A 266 27.35 -8.86 -10.78
CA GLU A 266 27.53 -10.32 -10.68
C GLU A 266 26.21 -11.06 -10.98
N ALA A 267 25.10 -10.64 -10.38
CA ALA A 267 23.81 -11.27 -10.56
C ALA A 267 23.36 -11.25 -12.04
N PHE A 268 23.55 -10.12 -12.72
CA PHE A 268 23.18 -9.97 -14.12
C PHE A 268 24.28 -10.35 -15.11
N SER A 269 25.41 -10.90 -14.69
CA SER A 269 26.54 -11.27 -15.57
C SER A 269 26.14 -12.23 -16.70
N HIS A 270 25.21 -13.15 -16.42
CA HIS A 270 24.67 -14.08 -17.42
C HIS A 270 23.52 -13.52 -18.25
N TYR A 271 23.00 -12.33 -17.90
CA TYR A 271 21.83 -11.69 -18.53
C TYR A 271 22.11 -10.22 -18.89
N PRO A 272 23.17 -9.91 -19.66
CA PRO A 272 23.57 -8.52 -19.92
C PRO A 272 22.51 -7.72 -20.69
N LEU A 273 21.75 -8.36 -21.59
CA LEU A 273 20.67 -7.70 -22.33
C LEU A 273 19.50 -7.31 -21.43
N TRP A 274 19.14 -8.17 -20.47
CA TRP A 274 18.10 -7.85 -19.48
C TRP A 274 18.53 -6.69 -18.59
N TYR A 275 19.79 -6.70 -18.16
CA TYR A 275 20.33 -5.61 -17.34
C TYR A 275 20.27 -4.26 -18.06
N GLU A 276 20.67 -4.21 -19.34
CA GLU A 276 20.56 -2.98 -20.12
C GLU A 276 19.10 -2.54 -20.35
N THR A 277 18.17 -3.48 -20.54
CA THR A 277 16.74 -3.19 -20.67
C THR A 277 16.20 -2.62 -19.35
N LEU A 278 16.52 -3.27 -18.24
CA LEU A 278 16.12 -2.81 -16.90
C LEU A 278 16.69 -1.43 -16.58
N LYS A 279 17.97 -1.17 -16.86
CA LYS A 279 18.60 0.15 -16.64
C LYS A 279 17.95 1.28 -17.43
N LYS A 280 17.40 1.00 -18.61
CA LYS A 280 16.66 1.99 -19.39
C LYS A 280 15.31 2.35 -18.74
N GLN A 281 14.64 1.39 -18.13
CA GLN A 281 13.28 1.54 -17.61
C GLN A 281 13.21 1.80 -16.09
N PHE A 282 14.22 1.38 -15.33
CA PHE A 282 14.26 1.42 -13.88
C PHE A 282 15.50 2.12 -13.34
N SER A 283 15.39 2.63 -12.12
CA SER A 283 16.52 3.09 -11.31
C SER A 283 16.94 1.99 -10.35
N PHE A 284 18.23 1.76 -10.23
CA PHE A 284 18.82 0.86 -9.24
C PHE A 284 19.26 1.61 -7.96
N THR A 285 19.11 2.92 -7.96
CA THR A 285 19.39 3.79 -6.82
C THR A 285 18.08 4.31 -6.27
N GLU A 286 17.89 4.18 -4.96
CA GLU A 286 16.67 4.66 -4.31
C GLU A 286 16.59 6.19 -4.28
N SER A 287 15.37 6.69 -4.27
CA SER A 287 15.08 8.12 -4.14
C SER A 287 15.21 8.58 -2.67
N ALA A 288 14.84 9.81 -2.40
CA ALA A 288 14.71 10.32 -1.03
C ALA A 288 13.29 10.11 -0.46
N TYR A 289 12.40 9.48 -1.19
CA TYR A 289 10.99 9.33 -0.86
C TYR A 289 10.67 7.89 -0.52
N TYR A 290 10.06 7.66 0.63
CA TYR A 290 9.81 6.33 1.17
C TYR A 290 8.35 6.12 1.52
N THR A 291 7.87 4.91 1.32
CA THR A 291 6.64 4.38 1.90
C THR A 291 7.02 3.26 2.89
N LEU A 292 6.64 3.45 4.14
CA LEU A 292 6.81 2.48 5.21
C LEU A 292 5.45 1.85 5.49
N GLU A 293 5.37 0.54 5.46
CA GLU A 293 4.19 -0.22 5.86
C GLU A 293 4.54 -1.04 7.09
N ALA A 294 3.82 -0.83 8.20
CA ALA A 294 4.03 -1.54 9.44
C ALA A 294 2.76 -2.24 9.90
N LYS A 295 2.91 -3.46 10.38
CA LYS A 295 1.83 -4.27 10.97
C LYS A 295 2.40 -5.24 12.00
N ILE A 296 1.58 -5.70 12.94
CA ILE A 296 1.98 -6.82 13.81
C ILE A 296 2.24 -8.05 12.93
N SER A 297 3.31 -8.81 13.25
CA SER A 297 3.61 -10.02 12.52
C SER A 297 2.42 -11.00 12.56
N PRO A 298 2.05 -11.60 11.43
CA PRO A 298 0.96 -12.57 11.38
C PRO A 298 1.16 -13.78 12.31
N GLN A 299 2.40 -14.05 12.71
CA GLN A 299 2.75 -15.13 13.64
C GLN A 299 2.23 -14.89 15.06
N GLU A 300 2.04 -13.63 15.45
CA GLU A 300 1.56 -13.25 16.77
C GLU A 300 0.06 -13.53 16.99
N LYS A 301 -0.71 -13.71 15.91
CA LYS A 301 -2.17 -13.97 15.94
C LYS A 301 -2.97 -12.93 16.76
N ILE A 302 -2.47 -11.70 16.83
CA ILE A 302 -3.10 -10.58 17.51
C ILE A 302 -3.86 -9.76 16.47
N PRO A 303 -5.11 -9.32 16.73
CA PRO A 303 -5.79 -8.37 15.88
C PRO A 303 -4.94 -7.10 15.71
N SER A 304 -4.65 -6.73 14.48
CA SER A 304 -3.78 -5.59 14.23
C SER A 304 -4.29 -4.74 13.08
N ARG A 305 -4.01 -3.45 13.17
CA ARG A 305 -4.15 -2.49 12.09
C ARG A 305 -2.83 -2.35 11.35
N ARG A 306 -2.93 -2.02 10.09
CA ARG A 306 -1.78 -1.70 9.25
C ARG A 306 -1.55 -0.19 9.28
N LEU A 307 -0.32 0.24 9.54
CA LEU A 307 0.10 1.63 9.47
C LEU A 307 0.88 1.85 8.17
N LEU A 308 0.45 2.82 7.37
CA LEU A 308 1.14 3.26 6.17
C LEU A 308 1.64 4.69 6.37
N VAL A 309 2.94 4.90 6.16
CA VAL A 309 3.57 6.22 6.28
C VAL A 309 4.38 6.52 5.03
N SER A 310 4.06 7.62 4.35
CA SER A 310 4.85 8.12 3.23
C SER A 310 5.58 9.39 3.65
N LEU A 311 6.89 9.43 3.37
CA LEU A 311 7.75 10.52 3.83
C LEU A 311 8.91 10.79 2.86
N ARG A 312 9.50 11.98 2.98
CA ARG A 312 10.76 12.35 2.36
C ARG A 312 11.83 12.53 3.42
N LEU A 313 13.01 11.96 3.17
CA LEU A 313 14.22 12.24 3.94
C LEU A 313 15.14 13.11 3.09
N SER A 314 15.35 14.35 3.44
CA SER A 314 16.33 15.22 2.78
C SER A 314 17.54 15.45 3.69
N SER A 315 18.73 15.26 3.14
CA SER A 315 19.98 15.65 3.75
C SER A 315 20.50 16.91 3.06
N ALA A 316 20.04 18.09 3.46
CA ALA A 316 20.62 19.33 3.01
C ALA A 316 21.57 19.83 4.10
N LEU A 317 22.89 19.88 3.77
CA LEU A 317 23.93 20.60 4.54
C LEU A 317 23.80 20.49 6.08
N GLY A 318 23.74 19.24 6.60
CA GLY A 318 23.78 18.99 8.06
C GLY A 318 22.44 19.01 8.79
N GLU A 319 21.36 19.44 8.17
CA GLU A 319 20.02 19.31 8.71
C GLU A 319 19.27 18.17 8.03
N GLN A 320 18.93 17.15 8.79
CA GLN A 320 18.05 16.07 8.33
C GLN A 320 16.61 16.53 8.50
N ASN A 321 15.96 16.89 7.39
CA ASN A 321 14.55 17.25 7.38
C ASN A 321 13.69 16.04 6.98
N ILE A 322 12.72 15.71 7.85
CA ILE A 322 11.69 14.73 7.57
C ILE A 322 10.42 15.45 7.18
N GLN A 323 9.87 15.11 6.02
CA GLN A 323 8.60 15.64 5.57
C GLN A 323 7.63 14.47 5.37
N PHE A 324 6.55 14.44 6.15
CA PHE A 324 5.50 13.44 6.03
C PHE A 324 4.44 13.87 5.00
N TYR A 325 3.99 12.92 4.19
CA TYR A 325 2.95 13.11 3.17
C TYR A 325 1.68 12.35 3.49
N GLU A 326 1.83 11.12 3.97
CA GLU A 326 0.72 10.26 4.36
C GLU A 326 1.02 9.65 5.73
N TRP A 327 -0.03 9.53 6.53
CA TRP A 327 -0.03 8.79 7.79
C TRP A 327 -1.40 8.18 7.93
N ILE A 328 -1.54 6.91 7.54
CA ILE A 328 -2.83 6.26 7.38
C ILE A 328 -2.84 4.98 8.20
N ILE A 329 -3.88 4.81 9.02
CA ILE A 329 -4.17 3.61 9.79
C ILE A 329 -5.30 2.87 9.07
N LEU A 330 -5.04 1.62 8.68
CA LEU A 330 -5.92 0.75 7.91
C LEU A 330 -6.44 -0.41 8.75
#